data_89ebd6a2b03c12cc28973653faea84dc
#
_entry.id   89ebd6a2b03c12cc28973653faea84dc
#
_cell.length_a   1.000
_cell.length_b   1.000
_cell.length_c   1.000
_cell.angle_alpha   90.00
_cell.angle_beta   90.00
_cell.angle_gamma   90.00
#
_symmetry.space_group_name_H-M   'P 1'
#
loop_
_entity.id
_entity.type
_entity.pdbx_description
1 polymer ?
#
loop_
_entity_poly.entity_id
_entity_poly.type
_entity_poly.pdbx_seq_one_letter_code
_entity_poly.pdbx_strand_id
1 'polypeptide(L)'
;IIYVGKAKNLHRRLASYFNREQTGKTKKLVENIKDFKYIVATSETEAFLIEINLIKKYNPKYNIMLRDDKSYPYIEYISKPYPRLKISRYLNIKKKDSHYLFGPYPNTYAARRIVNLINRLYPLKKCEGMPKEVCLYYHIHECLGYCSKELDLEKVCKMEQEILSFLRGNTTVLRNKILEKIDNYSKQLNFEMAL
;
A
#
# COMPACT_ATOMS: atom_id res chain seq x y z
N ILE A 1 -18.50 17.22 8.62
CA ILE A 1 -17.45 16.80 9.56
C ILE A 1 -16.37 17.86 9.54
N ILE A 2 -16.05 18.45 10.70
CA ILE A 2 -15.06 19.53 10.81
C ILE A 2 -13.72 19.05 11.37
N TYR A 3 -13.70 17.89 12.03
CA TYR A 3 -12.52 17.25 12.62
C TYR A 3 -12.70 15.74 12.70
N VAL A 4 -11.62 15.00 12.51
CA VAL A 4 -11.50 13.56 12.74
C VAL A 4 -10.26 13.32 13.60
N GLY A 5 -10.34 12.41 14.56
CA GLY A 5 -9.20 12.07 15.39
C GLY A 5 -9.36 10.71 16.04
N LYS A 6 -8.23 10.09 16.43
CA LYS A 6 -8.19 8.82 17.16
C LYS A 6 -7.81 9.02 18.63
N ALA A 7 -8.23 8.09 19.49
CA ALA A 7 -7.83 8.04 20.89
C ALA A 7 -7.87 6.60 21.43
N LYS A 8 -6.94 6.26 22.32
CA LYS A 8 -7.01 5.01 23.10
C LYS A 8 -8.14 5.05 24.12
N ASN A 9 -8.44 6.24 24.64
CA ASN A 9 -9.53 6.49 25.57
C ASN A 9 -10.30 7.73 25.11
N LEU A 10 -11.49 7.51 24.54
CA LEU A 10 -12.35 8.58 24.02
C LEU A 10 -12.83 9.52 25.10
N HIS A 11 -13.18 9.00 26.29
CA HIS A 11 -13.65 9.84 27.42
C HIS A 11 -12.60 10.87 27.85
N ARG A 12 -11.35 10.41 28.05
CA ARG A 12 -10.22 11.31 28.37
C ARG A 12 -9.94 12.30 27.25
N ARG A 13 -10.08 11.88 26.02
CA ARG A 13 -9.86 12.75 24.86
C ARG A 13 -10.92 13.85 24.78
N LEU A 14 -12.19 13.50 24.92
CA LEU A 14 -13.28 14.48 24.93
C LEU A 14 -13.18 15.43 26.15
N ALA A 15 -12.93 14.89 27.35
CA ALA A 15 -12.70 15.72 28.53
C ALA A 15 -11.57 16.73 28.32
N SER A 16 -10.51 16.38 27.58
CA SER A 16 -9.42 17.32 27.31
C SER A 16 -9.84 18.50 26.42
N TYR A 17 -10.87 18.33 25.58
CA TYR A 17 -11.40 19.41 24.75
C TYR A 17 -12.37 20.32 25.49
N PHE A 18 -13.22 19.76 26.36
CA PHE A 18 -14.34 20.49 26.98
C PHE A 18 -14.08 20.96 28.41
N ASN A 19 -13.21 20.27 29.17
CA ASN A 19 -12.95 20.56 30.58
C ASN A 19 -11.71 21.46 30.81
N ARG A 20 -11.04 21.91 29.75
CA ARG A 20 -9.85 22.76 29.86
C ARG A 20 -9.99 23.97 28.94
N GLU A 21 -9.48 25.11 29.39
CA GLU A 21 -9.36 26.25 28.50
C GLU A 21 -8.50 25.93 27.28
N GLN A 22 -9.07 26.18 26.12
CA GLN A 22 -8.42 25.92 24.86
C GLN A 22 -7.89 27.22 24.27
N THR A 23 -6.79 27.14 23.53
CA THR A 23 -6.19 28.31 22.86
C THR A 23 -6.12 28.08 21.36
N GLY A 24 -6.03 29.17 20.59
CA GLY A 24 -5.77 29.16 19.17
C GLY A 24 -6.75 28.31 18.33
N LYS A 25 -6.22 27.38 17.55
CA LYS A 25 -7.00 26.55 16.63
C LYS A 25 -7.97 25.60 17.34
N THR A 26 -7.55 25.09 18.50
CA THR A 26 -8.37 24.14 19.28
C THR A 26 -9.58 24.86 19.90
N LYS A 27 -9.45 26.09 20.36
CA LYS A 27 -10.57 26.92 20.82
C LYS A 27 -11.63 27.07 19.72
N LYS A 28 -11.20 27.48 18.52
CA LYS A 28 -12.10 27.61 17.36
C LYS A 28 -12.75 26.31 16.95
N LEU A 29 -12.05 25.17 17.12
CA LEU A 29 -12.63 23.85 16.88
C LEU A 29 -13.77 23.60 17.88
N VAL A 30 -13.50 23.74 19.18
CA VAL A 30 -14.48 23.46 20.26
C VAL A 30 -15.73 24.32 20.11
N GLU A 31 -15.58 25.61 19.83
CA GLU A 31 -16.69 26.55 19.58
C GLU A 31 -17.60 26.14 18.40
N ASN A 32 -17.07 25.40 17.44
CA ASN A 32 -17.81 24.95 16.26
C ASN A 32 -18.32 23.52 16.34
N ILE A 33 -18.03 22.79 17.41
CA ILE A 33 -18.56 21.43 17.63
C ILE A 33 -20.03 21.53 18.01
N LYS A 34 -20.89 20.88 17.21
CA LYS A 34 -22.33 20.72 17.53
C LYS A 34 -22.65 19.32 17.99
N ASP A 35 -21.96 18.32 17.47
CA ASP A 35 -22.17 16.91 17.76
C ASP A 35 -20.90 16.11 17.46
N PHE A 36 -20.79 14.91 18.03
CA PHE A 36 -19.71 13.99 17.71
C PHE A 36 -20.23 12.56 17.50
N LYS A 37 -19.54 11.83 16.63
CA LYS A 37 -19.74 10.40 16.40
C LYS A 37 -18.46 9.66 16.67
N TYR A 38 -18.56 8.41 17.09
CA TYR A 38 -17.40 7.57 17.33
C TYR A 38 -17.52 6.22 16.64
N ILE A 39 -16.38 5.61 16.35
CA ILE A 39 -16.24 4.27 15.82
C ILE A 39 -15.26 3.54 16.72
N VAL A 40 -15.65 2.36 17.19
CA VAL A 40 -14.76 1.49 17.99
C VAL A 40 -13.94 0.64 17.03
N ALA A 41 -12.61 0.67 17.18
CA ALA A 41 -11.68 -0.15 16.42
C ALA A 41 -11.11 -1.25 17.32
N THR A 42 -10.78 -2.39 16.74
CA THR A 42 -10.23 -3.55 17.45
C THR A 42 -8.73 -3.42 17.74
N SER A 43 -8.05 -2.54 17.00
CA SER A 43 -6.62 -2.27 17.16
C SER A 43 -6.27 -0.81 16.91
N GLU A 44 -5.10 -0.39 17.40
CA GLU A 44 -4.58 0.96 17.14
C GLU A 44 -4.31 1.17 15.63
N THR A 45 -3.89 0.14 14.93
CA THR A 45 -3.65 0.16 13.49
C THR A 45 -4.96 0.37 12.72
N GLU A 46 -6.03 -0.31 13.11
CA GLU A 46 -7.35 -0.13 12.52
C GLU A 46 -7.90 1.28 12.78
N ALA A 47 -7.83 1.76 14.01
CA ALA A 47 -8.24 3.12 14.37
C ALA A 47 -7.52 4.17 13.52
N PHE A 48 -6.25 3.96 13.28
CA PHE A 48 -5.43 4.82 12.45
C PHE A 48 -5.84 4.79 10.96
N LEU A 49 -6.13 3.62 10.40
CA LEU A 49 -6.60 3.48 9.02
C LEU A 49 -7.97 4.14 8.83
N ILE A 50 -8.86 3.97 9.80
CA ILE A 50 -10.17 4.63 9.81
C ILE A 50 -10.00 6.15 9.83
N GLU A 51 -9.15 6.69 10.71
CA GLU A 51 -8.86 8.13 10.81
C GLU A 51 -8.39 8.70 9.47
N ILE A 52 -7.38 8.09 8.84
CA ILE A 52 -6.86 8.54 7.53
C ILE A 52 -7.93 8.50 6.44
N ASN A 53 -8.70 7.41 6.37
CA ASN A 53 -9.73 7.28 5.36
C ASN A 53 -10.83 8.33 5.53
N LEU A 54 -11.23 8.62 6.77
CA LEU A 54 -12.21 9.66 7.06
C LEU A 54 -11.65 11.07 6.77
N ILE A 55 -10.38 11.33 7.08
CA ILE A 55 -9.72 12.61 6.73
C ILE A 55 -9.69 12.79 5.20
N LYS A 56 -9.32 11.76 4.45
CA LYS A 56 -9.30 11.80 2.99
C LYS A 56 -10.70 12.01 2.40
N LYS A 57 -11.70 11.33 2.96
CA LYS A 57 -13.08 11.38 2.47
C LYS A 57 -13.73 12.74 2.71
N TYR A 58 -13.53 13.32 3.89
CA TYR A 58 -14.27 14.52 4.33
C TYR A 58 -13.44 15.80 4.29
N ASN A 59 -12.12 15.70 4.12
CA ASN A 59 -11.19 16.84 4.11
C ASN A 59 -11.47 17.88 5.22
N PRO A 60 -11.46 17.49 6.52
CA PRO A 60 -11.98 18.30 7.60
C PRO A 60 -11.12 19.56 7.83
N LYS A 61 -11.77 20.70 8.02
CA LYS A 61 -11.13 22.03 8.16
C LYS A 61 -10.11 22.11 9.30
N TYR A 62 -10.35 21.42 10.40
CA TYR A 62 -9.50 21.50 11.60
C TYR A 62 -8.46 20.40 11.70
N ASN A 63 -8.48 19.40 10.83
CA ASN A 63 -7.35 18.50 10.73
C ASN A 63 -6.18 19.28 10.12
N ILE A 64 -5.00 19.12 10.73
CA ILE A 64 -3.79 19.54 10.07
C ILE A 64 -3.65 18.55 8.91
N MET A 65 -3.79 19.02 7.68
CA MET A 65 -3.31 18.23 6.55
C MET A 65 -1.87 17.86 6.91
N LEU A 66 -1.60 16.57 6.98
CA LEU A 66 -0.24 16.07 7.10
C LEU A 66 0.49 16.51 5.81
N ARG A 67 0.89 17.76 5.77
CA ARG A 67 1.80 18.34 4.77
C ARG A 67 3.23 17.89 5.00
N ASP A 68 3.42 17.10 6.07
CA ASP A 68 4.72 16.53 6.38
C ASP A 68 5.09 15.53 5.29
N ASP A 69 6.32 15.61 4.79
CA ASP A 69 6.96 14.68 3.84
C ASP A 69 6.99 13.22 4.33
N LYS A 70 6.51 12.97 5.54
CA LYS A 70 6.36 11.64 6.16
C LYS A 70 5.02 10.99 5.85
N SER A 71 4.51 11.12 4.61
CA SER A 71 3.34 10.36 4.19
C SER A 71 3.61 8.86 4.30
N TYR A 72 2.58 8.11 4.72
CA TYR A 72 2.69 6.66 4.79
C TYR A 72 2.98 6.06 3.43
N PRO A 73 3.76 4.96 3.37
CA PRO A 73 4.07 4.31 2.12
C PRO A 73 2.83 3.69 1.49
N TYR A 74 2.79 3.76 0.18
CA TYR A 74 1.88 3.05 -0.70
C TYR A 74 2.67 2.04 -1.51
N ILE A 75 2.04 0.93 -1.84
CA ILE A 75 2.53 0.05 -2.88
C ILE A 75 1.97 0.58 -4.20
N GLU A 76 2.84 0.97 -5.10
CA GLU A 76 2.51 1.48 -6.42
C GLU A 76 2.81 0.41 -7.46
N TYR A 77 1.76 -0.02 -8.16
CA TYR A 77 1.88 -0.87 -9.34
C TYR A 77 1.76 0.02 -10.59
N ILE A 78 2.74 -0.07 -11.46
CA ILE A 78 2.81 0.66 -12.73
C ILE A 78 2.64 -0.38 -13.84
N SER A 79 1.58 -0.27 -14.67
CA SER A 79 1.34 -1.22 -15.75
C SER A 79 2.05 -0.84 -17.05
N LYS A 80 2.16 0.45 -17.33
CA LYS A 80 2.75 0.95 -18.59
C LYS A 80 3.95 1.84 -18.33
N PRO A 81 4.99 1.82 -19.19
CA PRO A 81 5.13 0.97 -20.39
C PRO A 81 5.40 -0.50 -20.07
N TYR A 82 5.88 -0.84 -18.86
CA TYR A 82 6.20 -2.20 -18.42
C TYR A 82 5.81 -2.40 -16.95
N PRO A 83 5.29 -3.59 -16.57
CA PRO A 83 4.82 -3.87 -15.24
C PRO A 83 5.95 -3.77 -14.21
N ARG A 84 5.76 -2.90 -13.23
CA ARG A 84 6.71 -2.62 -12.16
C ARG A 84 6.00 -2.39 -10.85
N LEU A 85 6.62 -2.83 -9.76
CA LEU A 85 6.11 -2.63 -8.41
C LEU A 85 7.15 -1.88 -7.58
N LYS A 86 6.73 -0.83 -6.88
CA LYS A 86 7.60 -0.07 -5.99
C LYS A 86 6.85 0.48 -4.78
N ILE A 87 7.59 0.93 -3.79
CA ILE A 87 7.04 1.68 -2.65
C ILE A 87 7.18 3.17 -2.96
N SER A 88 6.06 3.87 -2.83
CA SER A 88 5.98 5.30 -3.09
C SER A 88 5.38 6.04 -1.90
N ARG A 89 5.83 7.28 -1.69
CA ARG A 89 5.27 8.21 -0.71
C ARG A 89 4.82 9.45 -1.45
N TYR A 90 3.51 9.62 -1.60
CA TYR A 90 2.96 10.73 -2.37
C TYR A 90 2.08 11.62 -1.51
N LEU A 91 2.31 12.91 -1.64
CA LEU A 91 1.40 13.95 -1.13
C LEU A 91 0.35 14.34 -2.17
N ASN A 92 0.70 14.33 -3.45
CA ASN A 92 -0.18 14.69 -4.56
C ASN A 92 -0.02 13.69 -5.70
N ILE A 93 -0.96 12.76 -5.80
CA ILE A 93 -1.01 11.80 -6.89
C ILE A 93 -1.85 12.38 -8.01
N LYS A 94 -1.22 12.85 -9.07
CA LYS A 94 -1.92 12.96 -10.35
C LYS A 94 -2.24 11.53 -10.80
N LYS A 95 -3.52 11.16 -10.79
CA LYS A 95 -3.97 9.87 -11.33
C LYS A 95 -3.46 9.74 -12.75
N LYS A 96 -2.55 8.80 -12.96
CA LYS A 96 -2.19 8.33 -14.31
C LYS A 96 -2.91 7.02 -14.51
N ASP A 97 -3.54 6.82 -15.65
CA ASP A 97 -4.36 5.64 -15.95
C ASP A 97 -3.60 4.30 -15.85
N SER A 98 -2.28 4.36 -15.82
CA SER A 98 -1.40 3.20 -15.71
C SER A 98 -0.79 2.99 -14.31
N HIS A 99 -1.20 3.77 -13.30
CA HIS A 99 -0.66 3.70 -11.95
C HIS A 99 -1.74 3.33 -10.95
N TYR A 100 -1.56 2.21 -10.28
CA TYR A 100 -2.44 1.72 -9.22
C TYR A 100 -1.75 1.85 -7.88
N LEU A 101 -2.43 2.46 -6.91
CA LEU A 101 -1.92 2.71 -5.58
C LEU A 101 -2.73 1.95 -4.54
N PHE A 102 -2.02 1.20 -3.73
CA PHE A 102 -2.58 0.39 -2.66
C PHE A 102 -2.02 0.87 -1.31
N GLY A 103 -2.86 1.01 -0.32
CA GLY A 103 -2.51 1.53 1.00
C GLY A 103 -3.37 2.73 1.41
N PRO A 104 -2.99 3.52 2.40
CA PRO A 104 -1.65 3.61 3.01
C PRO A 104 -1.30 2.41 3.92
N TYR A 105 -0.02 2.04 3.95
CA TYR A 105 0.49 1.03 4.86
C TYR A 105 1.11 1.67 6.11
N PRO A 106 0.60 1.40 7.30
CA PRO A 106 1.16 1.98 8.54
C PRO A 106 2.59 1.48 8.81
N ASN A 107 2.88 0.26 8.38
CA ASN A 107 4.18 -0.38 8.56
C ASN A 107 4.92 -0.50 7.22
N THR A 108 5.97 0.32 7.08
CA THR A 108 6.84 0.30 5.89
C THR A 108 7.53 -1.06 5.68
N TYR A 109 7.88 -1.74 6.76
CA TYR A 109 8.52 -3.05 6.68
C TYR A 109 7.55 -4.11 6.11
N ALA A 110 6.30 -4.10 6.56
CA ALA A 110 5.26 -4.98 6.01
C ALA A 110 5.02 -4.70 4.52
N ALA A 111 4.95 -3.44 4.11
CA ALA A 111 4.81 -3.06 2.70
C ALA A 111 5.99 -3.56 1.85
N ARG A 112 7.23 -3.44 2.38
CA ARG A 112 8.44 -3.98 1.70
C ARG A 112 8.40 -5.49 1.55
N ARG A 113 7.96 -6.21 2.57
CA ARG A 113 7.81 -7.68 2.49
C ARG A 113 6.83 -8.10 1.40
N ILE A 114 5.70 -7.40 1.28
CA ILE A 114 4.71 -7.66 0.21
C ILE A 114 5.34 -7.40 -1.17
N VAL A 115 6.01 -6.28 -1.36
CA VAL A 115 6.69 -5.96 -2.63
C VAL A 115 7.75 -7.00 -2.98
N ASN A 116 8.56 -7.42 -2.01
CA ASN A 116 9.59 -8.44 -2.21
C ASN A 116 8.97 -9.80 -2.55
N LEU A 117 7.89 -10.20 -1.87
CA LEU A 117 7.16 -11.44 -2.17
C LEU A 117 6.65 -11.44 -3.62
N ILE A 118 5.98 -10.38 -4.05
CA ILE A 118 5.46 -10.28 -5.41
C ILE A 118 6.62 -10.31 -6.43
N ASN A 119 7.71 -9.59 -6.18
CA ASN A 119 8.88 -9.57 -7.05
C ASN A 119 9.63 -10.91 -7.16
N ARG A 120 9.50 -11.81 -6.17
CA ARG A 120 10.00 -13.19 -6.22
C ARG A 120 9.08 -14.12 -7.00
N LEU A 121 7.77 -13.89 -6.91
CA LEU A 121 6.77 -14.74 -7.56
C LEU A 121 6.53 -14.39 -9.03
N TYR A 122 6.73 -13.14 -9.38
CA TYR A 122 6.45 -12.60 -10.71
C TYR A 122 7.67 -11.90 -11.30
N PRO A 123 8.04 -12.23 -12.55
CA PRO A 123 9.22 -11.66 -13.21
C PRO A 123 8.94 -10.24 -13.74
N LEU A 124 8.73 -9.29 -12.82
CA LEU A 124 8.47 -7.89 -13.12
C LEU A 124 9.74 -7.15 -13.54
N LYS A 125 9.58 -5.98 -14.17
CA LYS A 125 10.69 -5.09 -14.47
C LYS A 125 11.30 -4.53 -13.20
N LYS A 126 12.58 -4.81 -12.94
CA LYS A 126 13.31 -4.37 -11.74
C LYS A 126 14.28 -3.21 -12.01
N CYS A 127 14.83 -3.14 -13.22
CA CYS A 127 15.77 -2.08 -13.61
C CYS A 127 15.07 -0.73 -13.80
N GLU A 128 15.80 0.37 -13.62
CA GLU A 128 15.25 1.73 -13.80
C GLU A 128 15.27 2.16 -15.26
N GLY A 129 16.33 1.86 -15.99
CA GLY A 129 16.50 2.20 -17.41
C GLY A 129 15.89 1.18 -18.36
N MET A 130 16.23 1.34 -19.64
CA MET A 130 15.97 0.40 -20.74
C MET A 130 17.32 0.05 -21.37
N PRO A 131 18.06 -0.92 -20.80
CA PRO A 131 19.32 -1.37 -21.38
C PRO A 131 19.07 -2.00 -22.75
N LYS A 132 20.07 -1.91 -23.64
CA LYS A 132 19.99 -2.51 -24.98
C LYS A 132 20.06 -4.04 -24.95
N GLU A 133 20.66 -4.58 -23.91
CA GLU A 133 20.82 -6.02 -23.70
C GLU A 133 20.12 -6.47 -22.43
N VAL A 134 19.81 -7.76 -22.36
CA VAL A 134 19.20 -8.36 -21.16
C VAL A 134 20.19 -8.33 -19.98
N CYS A 135 19.69 -7.98 -18.82
CA CYS A 135 20.48 -7.87 -17.59
C CYS A 135 20.44 -9.16 -16.77
N LEU A 136 21.19 -9.18 -15.66
CA LEU A 136 21.26 -10.30 -14.74
C LEU A 136 19.87 -10.83 -14.32
N TYR A 137 18.91 -9.94 -14.06
CA TYR A 137 17.55 -10.33 -13.66
C TYR A 137 16.81 -11.19 -14.69
N TYR A 138 17.13 -11.05 -15.97
CA TYR A 138 16.61 -11.94 -17.00
C TYR A 138 17.23 -13.33 -16.89
N HIS A 139 18.55 -13.41 -16.73
CA HIS A 139 19.28 -14.68 -16.67
C HIS A 139 18.94 -15.52 -15.44
N ILE A 140 18.59 -14.87 -14.33
CA ILE A 140 18.12 -15.55 -13.10
C ILE A 140 16.59 -15.71 -13.07
N HIS A 141 15.90 -15.52 -14.20
CA HIS A 141 14.43 -15.65 -14.36
C HIS A 141 13.57 -14.75 -13.47
N GLU A 142 14.13 -13.67 -12.97
CA GLU A 142 13.44 -12.68 -12.16
C GLU A 142 12.86 -11.50 -12.95
N CYS A 143 13.06 -11.47 -14.28
CA CYS A 143 12.52 -10.49 -15.22
C CYS A 143 12.24 -11.16 -16.56
N LEU A 144 11.17 -10.75 -17.26
CA LEU A 144 10.85 -11.27 -18.60
C LEU A 144 11.71 -10.71 -19.74
N GLY A 145 12.65 -9.80 -19.46
CA GLY A 145 13.47 -9.16 -20.49
C GLY A 145 12.73 -8.06 -21.24
N TYR A 146 11.92 -7.26 -20.56
CA TYR A 146 11.11 -6.18 -21.12
C TYR A 146 11.88 -5.18 -22.01
N CYS A 147 13.20 -5.16 -21.89
CA CYS A 147 14.06 -4.22 -22.61
C CYS A 147 14.42 -4.68 -24.04
N SER A 148 14.47 -6.00 -24.31
CA SER A 148 15.02 -6.51 -25.58
C SER A 148 14.35 -7.78 -26.09
N LYS A 149 13.35 -8.32 -25.39
CA LYS A 149 12.64 -9.54 -25.80
C LYS A 149 11.22 -9.24 -26.22
N GLU A 150 10.73 -9.98 -27.21
CA GLU A 150 9.31 -10.03 -27.50
C GLU A 150 8.57 -10.66 -26.34
N LEU A 151 7.49 -10.01 -25.92
CA LEU A 151 6.73 -10.39 -24.75
C LEU A 151 5.44 -11.08 -25.16
N ASP A 152 5.14 -12.16 -24.49
CA ASP A 152 3.80 -12.76 -24.50
C ASP A 152 2.85 -11.85 -23.70
N LEU A 153 2.05 -11.07 -24.42
CA LEU A 153 1.13 -10.09 -23.86
C LEU A 153 0.02 -10.75 -23.01
N GLU A 154 -0.42 -11.95 -23.38
CA GLU A 154 -1.43 -12.68 -22.59
C GLU A 154 -0.88 -13.05 -21.22
N LYS A 155 0.35 -13.56 -21.20
CA LYS A 155 1.05 -13.92 -19.96
C LYS A 155 1.27 -12.70 -19.07
N VAL A 156 1.66 -11.56 -19.65
CA VAL A 156 1.83 -10.30 -18.89
C VAL A 156 0.49 -9.82 -18.35
N CYS A 157 -0.59 -9.86 -19.14
CA CYS A 157 -1.92 -9.44 -18.71
C CYS A 157 -2.46 -10.32 -17.58
N LYS A 158 -2.31 -11.65 -17.69
CA LYS A 158 -2.71 -12.59 -16.62
C LYS A 158 -1.95 -12.32 -15.32
N MET A 159 -0.64 -12.12 -15.43
CA MET A 159 0.21 -11.78 -14.28
C MET A 159 -0.23 -10.46 -13.61
N GLU A 160 -0.56 -9.44 -14.39
CA GLU A 160 -1.08 -8.17 -13.90
C GLU A 160 -2.38 -8.34 -13.12
N GLN A 161 -3.33 -9.10 -13.67
CA GLN A 161 -4.62 -9.38 -13.01
C GLN A 161 -4.43 -10.12 -11.68
N GLU A 162 -3.55 -11.10 -11.62
CA GLU A 162 -3.23 -11.83 -10.39
C GLU A 162 -2.65 -10.89 -9.31
N ILE A 163 -1.70 -10.04 -9.67
CA ILE A 163 -1.07 -9.09 -8.75
C ILE A 163 -2.09 -8.05 -8.25
N LEU A 164 -2.88 -7.48 -9.15
CA LEU A 164 -3.89 -6.47 -8.77
C LEU A 164 -4.99 -7.09 -7.90
N SER A 165 -5.40 -8.32 -8.19
CA SER A 165 -6.36 -9.08 -7.37
C SER A 165 -5.83 -9.29 -5.95
N PHE A 166 -4.58 -9.72 -5.82
CA PHE A 166 -3.92 -9.88 -4.52
C PHE A 166 -3.83 -8.56 -3.74
N LEU A 167 -3.38 -7.48 -4.38
CA LEU A 167 -3.26 -6.17 -3.75
C LEU A 167 -4.61 -5.56 -3.35
N ARG A 168 -5.72 -6.03 -3.94
CA ARG A 168 -7.10 -5.72 -3.53
C ARG A 168 -7.63 -6.58 -2.40
N GLY A 169 -6.84 -7.56 -1.92
CA GLY A 169 -7.17 -8.41 -0.78
C GLY A 169 -7.57 -9.86 -1.11
N ASN A 170 -7.63 -10.24 -2.38
CA ASN A 170 -7.88 -11.62 -2.76
C ASN A 170 -6.59 -12.44 -2.73
N THR A 171 -6.40 -13.18 -1.65
CA THR A 171 -5.16 -13.95 -1.41
C THR A 171 -5.17 -15.36 -2.00
N THR A 172 -6.30 -15.85 -2.47
CA THR A 172 -6.50 -17.27 -2.87
C THR A 172 -5.57 -17.69 -4.00
N VAL A 173 -5.52 -16.91 -5.08
CA VAL A 173 -4.70 -17.21 -6.27
C VAL A 173 -3.22 -17.24 -5.91
N LEU A 174 -2.75 -16.24 -5.18
CA LEU A 174 -1.35 -16.17 -4.77
C LEU A 174 -0.96 -17.30 -3.81
N ARG A 175 -1.83 -17.62 -2.85
CA ARG A 175 -1.64 -18.75 -1.94
C ARG A 175 -1.48 -20.08 -2.69
N ASN A 176 -2.36 -20.37 -3.64
CA ASN A 176 -2.30 -21.59 -4.44
C ASN A 176 -0.99 -21.66 -5.24
N LYS A 177 -0.60 -20.55 -5.85
CA LYS A 177 0.66 -20.45 -6.60
C LYS A 177 1.91 -20.69 -5.74
N ILE A 178 1.89 -20.23 -4.49
CA ILE A 178 2.97 -20.49 -3.52
C ILE A 178 3.00 -21.98 -3.17
N LEU A 179 1.83 -22.58 -2.88
CA LEU A 179 1.75 -24.00 -2.53
C LEU A 179 2.22 -24.89 -3.68
N GLU A 180 1.85 -24.59 -4.93
CA GLU A 180 2.36 -25.30 -6.10
C GLU A 180 3.88 -25.20 -6.24
N LYS A 181 4.47 -24.02 -6.01
CA LYS A 181 5.93 -23.86 -6.03
C LYS A 181 6.61 -24.66 -4.93
N ILE A 182 6.08 -24.66 -3.72
CA ILE A 182 6.60 -25.44 -2.59
C ILE A 182 6.57 -26.94 -2.95
N ASP A 183 5.46 -27.43 -3.47
CA ASP A 183 5.32 -28.84 -3.87
C ASP A 183 6.33 -29.22 -4.97
N ASN A 184 6.47 -28.38 -5.99
CA ASN A 184 7.42 -28.59 -7.08
C ASN A 184 8.87 -28.62 -6.59
N TYR A 185 9.29 -27.68 -5.74
CA TYR A 185 10.64 -27.66 -5.19
C TYR A 185 10.89 -28.85 -4.25
N SER A 186 9.88 -29.24 -3.46
CA SER A 186 9.96 -30.42 -2.60
C SER A 186 10.13 -31.70 -3.41
N LYS A 187 9.41 -31.88 -4.52
CA LYS A 187 9.55 -33.02 -5.43
C LYS A 187 10.91 -33.06 -6.11
N GLN A 188 11.55 -31.90 -6.35
CA GLN A 188 12.90 -31.79 -6.88
C GLN A 188 13.98 -31.90 -5.79
N LEU A 189 13.61 -32.20 -4.54
CA LEU A 189 14.50 -32.26 -3.36
C LEU A 189 15.26 -30.94 -3.11
N ASN A 190 14.76 -29.82 -3.64
CA ASN A 190 15.33 -28.49 -3.42
C ASN A 190 14.64 -27.82 -2.23
N PHE A 191 14.98 -28.29 -1.04
CA PHE A 191 14.32 -27.88 0.20
C PHE A 191 14.64 -26.43 0.59
N GLU A 192 15.81 -25.89 0.20
CA GLU A 192 16.16 -24.49 0.47
C GLU A 192 15.22 -23.50 -0.26
N MET A 193 14.75 -23.87 -1.45
CA MET A 193 13.81 -23.06 -2.22
C MET A 193 12.34 -23.31 -1.82
N ALA A 194 12.06 -24.41 -1.13
CA ALA A 194 10.73 -24.74 -0.63
C ALA A 194 10.40 -24.06 0.71
N LEU A 195 11.42 -23.64 1.48
CA LEU A 195 11.30 -22.88 2.73
C LEU A 195 11.10 -21.38 2.46
#